data_c5eafd97da82057190a600c0c64b7819
#
_entry.id   c5eafd97da82057190a600c0c64b7819
#
_cell.length_a   1.000
_cell.length_b   1.000
_cell.length_c   1.000
_cell.angle_alpha   90.00
_cell.angle_beta   90.00
_cell.angle_gamma   90.00
#
_symmetry.space_group_name_H-M   'P 1'
#
loop_
_entity.id
_entity.type
_entity.pdbx_description
1 polymer ?
#
loop_
_entity_poly.entity_id
_entity_poly.type
_entity_poly.pdbx_seq_one_letter_code
_entity_poly.pdbx_strand_id
1 'polypeptide(L)'
;GSEMCIRDRIEGLRAILKKSTAGCVDCVFVIPNRYQDIRSAVSEFDAVQILMQTVDDDPVLFEDYEVVYEDLRDVLRAFIEVYTRPERRGATYFYNGSLQPIARKSDLTSLLSTICSELYGLTPVINNEVINKEEPTTVATNSRNKLIAGLLRTELEPNLGLSGSGQDVSIMRSTVLNTGIVVEQDGVVRLNLQPEDELLAGMLAVIESFVINARKNDGACFADLYKELTSAEQHIGLRKGLIPIYLSVVLHEYKKEIVICDRYGQITMNADAIEQINAEPGLFTLSYIDWNPEKEEYIAALEEAFSEYAIEDRTTAPYEYVMIAMKRWYMDCLLYTSDAADE
;
A
#
# COMPACT_ATOMS: atom_id res chain seq x y z
N GLY A 1 37.94 -26.54 -25.55
CA GLY A 1 38.49 -25.62 -24.53
C GLY A 1 37.46 -24.71 -23.88
N SER A 2 36.38 -24.34 -24.59
CA SER A 2 35.39 -23.39 -24.07
C SER A 2 34.40 -24.00 -23.08
N GLU A 3 33.92 -25.22 -23.30
CA GLU A 3 32.92 -25.84 -22.42
C GLU A 3 33.46 -26.22 -21.04
N MET A 4 34.71 -26.69 -20.97
CA MET A 4 35.36 -27.00 -19.69
C MET A 4 35.58 -25.75 -18.85
N CYS A 5 35.98 -24.64 -19.46
CA CYS A 5 36.17 -23.34 -18.78
C CYS A 5 34.84 -22.76 -18.27
N ILE A 6 33.72 -22.98 -18.96
CA ILE A 6 32.38 -22.55 -18.56
C ILE A 6 31.89 -23.41 -17.38
N ARG A 7 32.10 -24.72 -17.42
CA ARG A 7 31.72 -25.62 -16.33
C ARG A 7 32.48 -25.31 -15.04
N ASP A 8 33.78 -25.05 -15.11
CA ASP A 8 34.62 -24.69 -13.97
C ASP A 8 34.15 -23.33 -13.35
N ARG A 9 33.72 -22.36 -14.17
CA ARG A 9 33.15 -21.09 -13.72
C ARG A 9 31.82 -21.27 -12.99
N ILE A 10 30.95 -22.13 -13.49
CA ILE A 10 29.65 -22.42 -12.84
C ILE A 10 29.88 -23.14 -11.50
N GLU A 11 30.82 -24.09 -11.44
CA GLU A 11 31.19 -24.76 -10.19
C GLU A 11 31.83 -23.79 -9.19
N GLY A 12 32.67 -22.88 -9.64
CA GLY A 12 33.23 -21.79 -8.84
C GLY A 12 32.17 -20.87 -8.29
N LEU A 13 31.20 -20.46 -9.10
CA LEU A 13 30.05 -19.66 -8.66
C LEU A 13 29.20 -20.38 -7.61
N ARG A 14 28.95 -21.68 -7.77
CA ARG A 14 28.23 -22.50 -6.80
C ARG A 14 28.95 -22.54 -5.45
N ALA A 15 30.28 -22.67 -5.45
CA ALA A 15 31.09 -22.65 -4.23
C ALA A 15 31.08 -21.29 -3.54
N ILE A 16 31.12 -20.20 -4.31
CA ILE A 16 31.01 -18.83 -3.80
C ILE A 16 29.62 -18.60 -3.18
N LEU A 17 28.56 -18.99 -3.90
CA LEU A 17 27.19 -18.79 -3.41
C LEU A 17 26.91 -19.57 -2.13
N LYS A 18 27.41 -20.78 -1.96
CA LYS A 18 27.31 -21.50 -0.68
C LYS A 18 27.85 -20.72 0.51
N LYS A 19 28.89 -19.91 0.32
CA LYS A 19 29.48 -19.12 1.39
C LYS A 19 28.83 -17.75 1.54
N SER A 20 28.54 -17.07 0.42
CA SER A 20 28.05 -15.68 0.44
C SER A 20 26.55 -15.57 0.63
N THR A 21 25.77 -16.63 0.42
CA THR A 21 24.32 -16.63 0.68
C THR A 21 23.92 -17.19 2.06
N ALA A 22 24.88 -17.68 2.82
CA ALA A 22 24.63 -18.12 4.19
C ALA A 22 24.22 -16.90 5.05
N GLY A 23 23.01 -16.97 5.64
CA GLY A 23 22.41 -15.85 6.36
C GLY A 23 21.55 -14.89 5.51
N CYS A 24 21.53 -15.04 4.18
CA CYS A 24 20.59 -14.34 3.29
C CYS A 24 19.25 -15.10 3.31
N VAL A 25 18.35 -14.66 4.16
CA VAL A 25 17.05 -15.33 4.38
C VAL A 25 15.92 -14.77 3.52
N ASP A 26 16.16 -13.68 2.82
CA ASP A 26 15.21 -12.94 1.98
C ASP A 26 15.38 -13.17 0.49
N CYS A 27 16.39 -13.93 0.07
CA CYS A 27 16.74 -14.12 -1.35
C CYS A 27 16.92 -15.58 -1.73
N VAL A 28 16.32 -15.97 -2.85
CA VAL A 28 16.62 -17.23 -3.54
C VAL A 28 17.55 -16.93 -4.72
N PHE A 29 18.71 -17.57 -4.76
CA PHE A 29 19.69 -17.41 -5.82
C PHE A 29 19.52 -18.52 -6.85
N VAL A 30 19.42 -18.14 -8.12
CA VAL A 30 19.21 -19.08 -9.22
C VAL A 30 20.35 -18.94 -10.21
N ILE A 31 21.05 -20.05 -10.49
CA ILE A 31 22.16 -20.09 -11.44
C ILE A 31 21.77 -20.97 -12.62
N PRO A 32 21.91 -20.50 -13.88
CA PRO A 32 21.72 -21.34 -15.03
C PRO A 32 22.81 -22.44 -15.09
N ASN A 33 22.44 -23.66 -15.50
CA ASN A 33 23.35 -24.78 -15.59
C ASN A 33 24.27 -24.70 -16.83
N ARG A 34 23.92 -23.81 -17.77
CA ARG A 34 24.72 -23.52 -18.98
C ARG A 34 24.87 -22.03 -19.15
N TYR A 35 25.97 -21.59 -19.72
CA TYR A 35 26.14 -20.19 -20.08
C TYR A 35 25.10 -19.78 -21.13
N GLN A 36 24.58 -18.59 -20.97
CA GLN A 36 23.63 -17.97 -21.88
C GLN A 36 24.08 -16.54 -22.17
N ASP A 37 24.27 -16.23 -23.46
CA ASP A 37 24.59 -14.88 -23.90
C ASP A 37 23.30 -14.06 -24.14
N ILE A 38 22.70 -13.62 -23.03
CA ILE A 38 21.49 -12.78 -23.07
C ILE A 38 21.79 -11.38 -23.60
N ARG A 39 23.04 -10.91 -23.50
CA ARG A 39 23.40 -9.52 -23.86
C ARG A 39 23.13 -9.26 -25.36
N SER A 40 23.49 -10.17 -26.25
CA SER A 40 23.24 -10.04 -27.70
C SER A 40 21.74 -9.92 -27.98
N ALA A 41 20.95 -10.82 -27.40
CA ALA A 41 19.48 -10.82 -27.55
C ALA A 41 18.82 -9.54 -27.03
N VAL A 42 19.28 -9.02 -25.90
CA VAL A 42 18.78 -7.72 -25.35
C VAL A 42 19.15 -6.56 -26.29
N SER A 43 20.40 -6.50 -26.77
CA SER A 43 20.83 -5.43 -27.68
C SER A 43 20.07 -5.45 -28.99
N GLU A 44 19.79 -6.62 -29.56
CA GLU A 44 18.99 -6.77 -30.78
C GLU A 44 17.53 -6.36 -30.54
N PHE A 45 16.95 -6.74 -29.40
CA PHE A 45 15.59 -6.37 -29.01
C PHE A 45 15.45 -4.85 -28.86
N ASP A 46 16.38 -4.19 -28.16
CA ASP A 46 16.39 -2.74 -27.99
C ASP A 46 16.53 -2.03 -29.36
N ALA A 47 17.39 -2.55 -30.23
CA ALA A 47 17.57 -1.97 -31.58
C ALA A 47 16.29 -2.05 -32.41
N VAL A 48 15.56 -3.16 -32.38
CA VAL A 48 14.29 -3.32 -33.10
C VAL A 48 13.22 -2.42 -32.50
N GLN A 49 13.14 -2.27 -31.18
CA GLN A 49 12.21 -1.32 -30.53
C GLN A 49 12.43 0.12 -30.99
N ILE A 50 13.69 0.54 -31.08
CA ILE A 50 14.04 1.88 -31.57
C ILE A 50 13.64 2.04 -33.03
N LEU A 51 13.92 1.02 -33.88
CA LEU A 51 13.54 1.06 -35.29
C LEU A 51 12.03 1.15 -35.49
N MET A 52 11.23 0.39 -34.75
CA MET A 52 9.75 0.47 -34.78
C MET A 52 9.23 1.86 -34.44
N GLN A 53 9.90 2.58 -33.52
CA GLN A 53 9.52 3.95 -33.16
C GLN A 53 9.87 5.00 -34.23
N THR A 54 10.79 4.66 -35.15
CA THR A 54 11.26 5.59 -36.21
C THR A 54 10.54 5.41 -37.55
N VAL A 55 9.71 4.36 -37.68
CA VAL A 55 9.06 3.98 -38.95
C VAL A 55 7.55 4.19 -38.89
N ASP A 56 7.11 5.40 -38.51
CA ASP A 56 5.67 5.72 -38.41
C ASP A 56 4.97 5.83 -39.78
N ASP A 57 5.72 6.05 -40.88
CA ASP A 57 5.16 6.34 -42.19
C ASP A 57 5.20 5.16 -43.18
N ASP A 58 5.79 4.00 -42.85
CA ASP A 58 5.89 2.80 -43.72
C ASP A 58 5.28 1.57 -43.01
N PRO A 59 4.00 1.26 -43.28
CA PRO A 59 3.31 0.13 -42.65
C PRO A 59 3.94 -1.24 -43.00
N VAL A 60 4.52 -1.41 -44.15
CA VAL A 60 5.12 -2.69 -44.57
C VAL A 60 6.41 -2.95 -43.77
N LEU A 61 7.24 -1.93 -43.64
CA LEU A 61 8.47 -2.02 -42.85
C LEU A 61 8.17 -2.16 -41.35
N PHE A 62 7.07 -1.56 -40.87
CA PHE A 62 6.61 -1.73 -39.48
C PHE A 62 6.18 -3.18 -39.20
N GLU A 63 5.43 -3.81 -40.12
CA GLU A 63 5.03 -5.23 -40.00
C GLU A 63 6.25 -6.16 -40.00
N ASP A 64 7.26 -5.90 -40.84
CA ASP A 64 8.51 -6.68 -40.86
C ASP A 64 9.27 -6.57 -39.51
N TYR A 65 9.33 -5.37 -38.91
CA TYR A 65 9.96 -5.20 -37.60
C TYR A 65 9.12 -5.83 -36.47
N GLU A 66 7.80 -5.83 -36.56
CA GLU A 66 6.93 -6.49 -35.60
C GLU A 66 7.19 -8.00 -35.52
N VAL A 67 7.37 -8.65 -36.63
CA VAL A 67 7.73 -10.07 -36.69
C VAL A 67 9.09 -10.33 -36.00
N VAL A 68 10.10 -9.52 -36.31
CA VAL A 68 11.43 -9.65 -35.69
C VAL A 68 11.34 -9.36 -34.17
N TYR A 69 10.55 -8.37 -33.76
CA TYR A 69 10.29 -8.05 -32.35
C TYR A 69 9.67 -9.23 -31.60
N GLU A 70 8.65 -9.89 -32.20
CA GLU A 70 8.02 -11.05 -31.59
C GLU A 70 8.99 -12.24 -31.44
N ASP A 71 9.81 -12.52 -32.46
CA ASP A 71 10.84 -13.56 -32.41
C ASP A 71 11.88 -13.29 -31.32
N LEU A 72 12.38 -12.05 -31.22
CA LEU A 72 13.35 -11.68 -30.19
C LEU A 72 12.73 -11.70 -28.79
N ARG A 73 11.45 -11.29 -28.65
CA ARG A 73 10.71 -11.42 -27.41
C ARG A 73 10.61 -12.87 -26.94
N ASP A 74 10.36 -13.79 -27.85
CA ASP A 74 10.28 -15.21 -27.53
C ASP A 74 11.66 -15.80 -27.19
N VAL A 75 12.72 -15.35 -27.84
CA VAL A 75 14.10 -15.66 -27.45
C VAL A 75 14.39 -15.18 -26.02
N LEU A 76 14.07 -13.91 -25.68
CA LEU A 76 14.26 -13.38 -24.33
C LEU A 76 13.42 -14.14 -23.31
N ARG A 77 12.17 -14.47 -23.65
CA ARG A 77 11.31 -15.30 -22.79
C ARG A 77 11.94 -16.66 -22.51
N ALA A 78 12.56 -17.30 -23.49
CA ALA A 78 13.25 -18.57 -23.31
C ALA A 78 14.43 -18.49 -22.33
N PHE A 79 15.16 -17.36 -22.29
CA PHE A 79 16.18 -17.10 -21.27
C PHE A 79 15.59 -17.01 -19.88
N ILE A 80 14.50 -16.27 -19.72
CA ILE A 80 13.81 -16.09 -18.42
C ILE A 80 13.21 -17.40 -17.92
N GLU A 81 12.66 -18.22 -18.82
CA GLU A 81 12.06 -19.51 -18.48
C GLU A 81 13.06 -20.50 -17.88
N VAL A 82 14.35 -20.38 -18.16
CA VAL A 82 15.37 -21.20 -17.51
C VAL A 82 15.38 -21.01 -16.00
N TYR A 83 15.09 -19.80 -15.52
CA TYR A 83 15.07 -19.45 -14.08
C TYR A 83 13.72 -19.72 -13.43
N THR A 84 12.63 -19.64 -14.18
CA THR A 84 11.25 -19.69 -13.67
C THR A 84 10.54 -21.03 -13.87
N ARG A 85 11.11 -21.92 -14.73
CA ARG A 85 10.55 -23.25 -15.03
C ARG A 85 11.51 -24.37 -14.61
N PRO A 86 11.46 -24.80 -13.33
CA PRO A 86 12.33 -25.86 -12.80
C PRO A 86 12.26 -27.18 -13.58
N GLU A 87 11.10 -27.48 -14.18
CA GLU A 87 10.86 -28.69 -14.97
C GLU A 87 11.85 -28.84 -16.13
N ARG A 88 12.37 -27.74 -16.68
CA ARG A 88 13.36 -27.71 -17.72
C ARG A 88 14.76 -28.11 -17.26
N ARG A 89 14.98 -28.20 -15.94
CA ARG A 89 16.27 -28.51 -15.30
C ARG A 89 17.44 -27.65 -15.80
N GLY A 90 17.10 -26.41 -16.22
CA GLY A 90 18.07 -25.47 -16.79
C GLY A 90 18.82 -24.65 -15.75
N ALA A 91 18.38 -24.66 -14.50
CA ALA A 91 18.95 -23.87 -13.42
C ALA A 91 19.10 -24.67 -12.12
N THR A 92 19.92 -24.15 -11.22
CA THR A 92 20.17 -24.66 -9.87
C THR A 92 19.79 -23.58 -8.86
N TYR A 93 19.09 -23.94 -7.80
CA TYR A 93 18.52 -23.03 -6.80
C TYR A 93 19.29 -23.13 -5.49
N PHE A 94 19.61 -21.97 -4.88
CA PHE A 94 20.26 -21.86 -3.59
C PHE A 94 19.44 -20.96 -2.65
N TYR A 95 19.30 -21.37 -1.44
CA TYR A 95 18.69 -20.61 -0.38
C TYR A 95 19.45 -20.80 0.92
N ASN A 96 19.78 -19.73 1.61
CA ASN A 96 20.50 -19.71 2.89
C ASN A 96 21.73 -20.63 2.90
N GLY A 97 22.61 -20.51 1.91
CA GLY A 97 23.83 -21.29 1.76
C GLY A 97 23.64 -22.75 1.34
N SER A 98 22.40 -23.21 1.11
CA SER A 98 22.10 -24.60 0.79
C SER A 98 21.50 -24.77 -0.59
N LEU A 99 21.89 -25.87 -1.28
CA LEU A 99 21.30 -26.27 -2.53
C LEU A 99 19.86 -26.77 -2.28
N GLN A 100 18.91 -26.24 -3.03
CA GLN A 100 17.52 -26.61 -2.96
C GLN A 100 17.15 -27.63 -4.02
N PRO A 101 16.51 -28.76 -3.67
CA PRO A 101 16.13 -29.83 -4.61
C PRO A 101 14.84 -29.44 -5.37
N ILE A 102 14.87 -28.36 -6.14
CA ILE A 102 13.74 -27.86 -6.91
C ILE A 102 13.70 -28.56 -8.26
N ALA A 103 12.66 -29.35 -8.50
CA ALA A 103 12.43 -30.08 -9.73
C ALA A 103 11.15 -29.65 -10.46
N ARG A 104 10.18 -29.10 -9.74
CA ARG A 104 8.87 -28.66 -10.25
C ARG A 104 8.54 -27.27 -9.77
N LYS A 105 7.64 -26.62 -10.49
CA LYS A 105 7.12 -25.28 -10.08
C LYS A 105 6.50 -25.32 -8.69
N SER A 106 5.83 -26.42 -8.31
CA SER A 106 5.30 -26.60 -6.96
C SER A 106 6.37 -26.53 -5.88
N ASP A 107 7.56 -27.12 -6.13
CA ASP A 107 8.65 -27.13 -5.16
C ASP A 107 9.18 -25.71 -4.94
N LEU A 108 9.34 -24.94 -6.04
CA LEU A 108 9.73 -23.53 -5.98
C LEU A 108 8.67 -22.70 -5.25
N THR A 109 7.40 -22.91 -5.56
CA THR A 109 6.28 -22.19 -4.88
C THR A 109 6.26 -22.52 -3.39
N SER A 110 6.47 -23.78 -3.02
CA SER A 110 6.53 -24.20 -1.60
C SER A 110 7.70 -23.55 -0.87
N LEU A 111 8.89 -23.50 -1.48
CA LEU A 111 10.04 -22.83 -0.92
C LEU A 111 9.76 -21.34 -0.71
N LEU A 112 9.24 -20.64 -1.73
CA LEU A 112 8.91 -19.23 -1.63
C LEU A 112 7.83 -18.96 -0.57
N SER A 113 6.82 -19.83 -0.47
CA SER A 113 5.78 -19.72 0.57
C SER A 113 6.35 -19.87 1.97
N THR A 114 7.28 -20.83 2.17
CA THR A 114 7.98 -21.01 3.46
C THR A 114 8.78 -19.75 3.82
N ILE A 115 9.57 -19.24 2.87
CA ILE A 115 10.35 -18.03 3.06
C ILE A 115 9.45 -16.83 3.41
N CYS A 116 8.36 -16.65 2.67
CA CYS A 116 7.40 -15.57 2.95
C CYS A 116 6.75 -15.72 4.34
N SER A 117 6.41 -16.95 4.75
CA SER A 117 5.83 -17.21 6.07
C SER A 117 6.83 -16.93 7.21
N GLU A 118 8.12 -17.17 6.99
CA GLU A 118 9.17 -16.87 7.96
C GLU A 118 9.45 -15.35 8.03
N LEU A 119 9.52 -14.68 6.87
CA LEU A 119 9.83 -13.25 6.78
C LEU A 119 8.65 -12.37 7.23
N TYR A 120 7.42 -12.78 6.94
CA TYR A 120 6.21 -11.99 7.15
C TYR A 120 5.21 -12.71 8.07
N GLY A 121 5.72 -13.45 9.06
CA GLY A 121 4.90 -14.28 9.94
C GLY A 121 3.90 -13.52 10.81
N LEU A 122 4.05 -12.20 10.95
CA LEU A 122 3.12 -11.33 11.69
C LEU A 122 2.08 -10.65 10.79
N THR A 123 2.02 -11.00 9.51
CA THR A 123 1.03 -10.42 8.58
C THR A 123 -0.33 -11.12 8.76
N PRO A 124 -1.41 -10.37 9.02
CA PRO A 124 -2.76 -10.96 9.08
C PRO A 124 -3.22 -11.48 7.73
N VAL A 125 -3.97 -12.59 7.73
CA VAL A 125 -4.51 -13.19 6.52
C VAL A 125 -5.84 -12.54 6.15
N ILE A 126 -5.84 -11.72 5.10
CA ILE A 126 -7.03 -11.03 4.60
C ILE A 126 -7.49 -11.66 3.28
N ASN A 127 -8.62 -12.34 3.31
CA ASN A 127 -9.19 -13.06 2.17
C ASN A 127 -9.97 -12.13 1.23
N ASN A 128 -9.27 -11.23 0.57
CA ASN A 128 -9.83 -10.39 -0.49
C ASN A 128 -8.76 -10.09 -1.55
N GLU A 129 -8.73 -10.89 -2.60
CA GLU A 129 -7.75 -10.75 -3.70
C GLU A 129 -7.89 -9.46 -4.51
N VAL A 130 -9.03 -8.79 -4.42
CA VAL A 130 -9.30 -7.56 -5.18
C VAL A 130 -8.53 -6.39 -4.61
N ILE A 131 -8.53 -6.24 -3.27
CA ILE A 131 -7.88 -5.13 -2.59
C ILE A 131 -6.52 -5.52 -1.97
N ASN A 132 -6.29 -6.80 -1.68
CA ASN A 132 -5.02 -7.28 -1.15
C ASN A 132 -3.96 -7.36 -2.26
N LYS A 133 -3.59 -6.20 -2.79
CA LYS A 133 -2.60 -6.01 -3.87
C LYS A 133 -1.73 -4.82 -3.56
N GLU A 134 -0.51 -4.83 -4.12
CA GLU A 134 0.36 -3.64 -4.07
C GLU A 134 -0.27 -2.49 -4.87
N GLU A 135 -0.76 -2.79 -6.07
CA GLU A 135 -1.44 -1.84 -6.95
C GLU A 135 -2.85 -2.36 -7.27
N PRO A 136 -3.87 -1.96 -6.49
CA PRO A 136 -5.26 -2.26 -6.81
C PRO A 136 -5.71 -1.56 -8.09
N THR A 137 -6.71 -2.11 -8.77
CA THR A 137 -7.33 -1.43 -9.91
C THR A 137 -8.09 -0.18 -9.46
N THR A 138 -8.28 0.79 -10.36
CA THR A 138 -9.05 2.02 -10.08
C THR A 138 -10.45 1.73 -9.50
N VAL A 139 -11.12 0.68 -9.98
CA VAL A 139 -12.43 0.28 -9.46
C VAL A 139 -12.33 -0.21 -8.01
N ALA A 140 -11.30 -0.99 -7.69
CA ALA A 140 -11.05 -1.46 -6.33
C ALA A 140 -10.68 -0.31 -5.38
N THR A 141 -9.85 0.63 -5.85
CA THR A 141 -9.49 1.84 -5.12
C THR A 141 -10.72 2.70 -4.82
N ASN A 142 -11.58 2.96 -5.81
CA ASN A 142 -12.81 3.72 -5.60
C ASN A 142 -13.76 3.01 -4.61
N SER A 143 -13.85 1.68 -4.67
CA SER A 143 -14.64 0.90 -3.72
C SER A 143 -14.08 0.97 -2.30
N ARG A 144 -12.76 0.90 -2.14
CA ARG A 144 -12.06 1.11 -0.87
C ARG A 144 -12.30 2.52 -0.32
N ASN A 145 -12.23 3.54 -1.17
CA ASN A 145 -12.39 4.93 -0.74
C ASN A 145 -13.81 5.21 -0.22
N LYS A 146 -14.84 4.54 -0.76
CA LYS A 146 -16.19 4.58 -0.17
C LYS A 146 -16.23 3.98 1.24
N LEU A 147 -15.54 2.86 1.45
CA LEU A 147 -15.39 2.26 2.78
C LEU A 147 -14.68 3.20 3.74
N ILE A 148 -13.56 3.81 3.31
CA ILE A 148 -12.78 4.77 4.10
C ILE A 148 -13.65 5.99 4.46
N ALA A 149 -14.41 6.51 3.52
CA ALA A 149 -15.34 7.62 3.79
C ALA A 149 -16.37 7.25 4.87
N GLY A 150 -16.87 6.01 4.87
CA GLY A 150 -17.75 5.50 5.93
C GLY A 150 -17.05 5.37 7.29
N LEU A 151 -15.80 4.90 7.31
CA LEU A 151 -14.98 4.77 8.53
C LEU A 151 -14.61 6.12 9.14
N LEU A 152 -14.40 7.15 8.33
CA LEU A 152 -13.98 8.47 8.80
C LEU A 152 -15.13 9.41 9.20
N ARG A 153 -16.39 8.97 9.12
CA ARG A 153 -17.54 9.75 9.59
C ARG A 153 -17.44 10.04 11.09
N THR A 154 -18.04 11.12 11.50
CA THR A 154 -18.11 11.51 12.94
C THR A 154 -18.82 10.43 13.75
N GLU A 155 -19.95 9.93 13.24
CA GLU A 155 -20.70 8.81 13.79
C GLU A 155 -20.71 7.66 12.77
N LEU A 156 -20.43 6.46 13.24
CA LEU A 156 -20.43 5.29 12.39
C LEU A 156 -21.84 4.80 12.12
N GLU A 157 -22.19 4.67 10.86
CA GLU A 157 -23.48 4.12 10.45
C GLU A 157 -23.43 2.58 10.37
N PRO A 158 -24.59 1.90 10.49
CA PRO A 158 -24.69 0.48 10.19
C PRO A 158 -24.11 0.16 8.81
N ASN A 159 -23.31 -0.91 8.73
CA ASN A 159 -22.54 -1.26 7.53
C ASN A 159 -21.72 -0.09 6.95
N LEU A 160 -21.31 0.87 7.79
CA LEU A 160 -20.53 2.05 7.38
C LEU A 160 -21.22 2.88 6.25
N GLY A 161 -22.55 2.84 6.21
CA GLY A 161 -23.37 3.51 5.19
C GLY A 161 -23.35 2.80 3.82
N LEU A 162 -22.72 1.63 3.69
CA LEU A 162 -22.68 0.87 2.45
C LEU A 162 -23.86 -0.10 2.35
N SER A 163 -24.41 -0.26 1.14
CA SER A 163 -25.57 -1.11 0.91
C SER A 163 -25.45 -1.91 -0.40
N GLY A 164 -26.23 -3.00 -0.50
CA GLY A 164 -26.27 -3.86 -1.69
C GLY A 164 -25.22 -4.96 -1.69
N SER A 165 -24.71 -5.32 -2.87
CA SER A 165 -23.77 -6.43 -3.08
C SER A 165 -22.56 -6.03 -3.93
N GLY A 166 -22.22 -4.76 -3.92
CA GLY A 166 -21.10 -4.21 -4.68
C GLY A 166 -19.73 -4.63 -4.16
N GLN A 167 -18.69 -4.24 -4.89
CA GLN A 167 -17.30 -4.53 -4.51
C GLN A 167 -16.91 -3.84 -3.19
N ASP A 168 -17.41 -2.64 -2.94
CA ASP A 168 -17.29 -1.89 -1.69
C ASP A 168 -17.80 -2.67 -0.48
N VAL A 169 -19.01 -3.26 -0.58
CA VAL A 169 -19.59 -4.12 0.46
C VAL A 169 -18.77 -5.41 0.63
N SER A 170 -18.26 -6.00 -0.46
CA SER A 170 -17.38 -7.18 -0.39
C SER A 170 -16.08 -6.88 0.33
N ILE A 171 -15.43 -5.74 0.02
CA ILE A 171 -14.21 -5.29 0.71
C ILE A 171 -14.51 -5.05 2.19
N MET A 172 -15.56 -4.29 2.52
CA MET A 172 -15.98 -4.03 3.90
C MET A 172 -16.15 -5.31 4.71
N ARG A 173 -16.90 -6.28 4.16
CA ARG A 173 -17.15 -7.55 4.86
C ARG A 173 -15.86 -8.30 5.15
N SER A 174 -14.97 -8.42 4.18
CA SER A 174 -13.75 -9.23 4.32
C SER A 174 -12.65 -8.55 5.13
N THR A 175 -12.64 -7.22 5.21
CA THR A 175 -11.56 -6.47 5.87
C THR A 175 -11.90 -6.00 7.27
N VAL A 176 -13.16 -5.62 7.54
CA VAL A 176 -13.52 -5.00 8.82
C VAL A 176 -14.72 -5.63 9.53
N LEU A 177 -15.73 -6.18 8.82
CA LEU A 177 -16.89 -6.80 9.49
C LEU A 177 -16.59 -8.22 9.96
N ASN A 178 -16.21 -9.12 9.05
CA ASN A 178 -15.96 -10.54 9.40
C ASN A 178 -14.70 -10.72 10.24
N THR A 179 -13.86 -9.72 10.32
CA THR A 179 -12.65 -9.66 11.15
C THR A 179 -12.94 -9.20 12.58
N GLY A 180 -14.16 -8.74 12.86
CA GLY A 180 -14.53 -8.26 14.19
C GLY A 180 -13.96 -6.88 14.55
N ILE A 181 -13.47 -6.13 13.57
CA ILE A 181 -13.04 -4.74 13.76
C ILE A 181 -14.25 -3.82 13.89
N VAL A 182 -15.23 -3.95 12.99
CA VAL A 182 -16.50 -3.24 13.10
C VAL A 182 -17.49 -4.15 13.81
N VAL A 183 -17.98 -3.71 14.96
CA VAL A 183 -18.95 -4.43 15.78
C VAL A 183 -20.19 -3.56 15.98
N GLU A 184 -21.35 -4.18 15.86
CA GLU A 184 -22.63 -3.55 16.16
C GLU A 184 -23.19 -4.16 17.43
N GLN A 185 -23.46 -3.32 18.43
CA GLN A 185 -23.99 -3.71 19.72
C GLN A 185 -25.09 -2.73 20.14
N ASP A 186 -26.29 -3.23 20.39
CA ASP A 186 -27.46 -2.43 20.77
C ASP A 186 -27.80 -1.31 19.74
N GLY A 187 -27.58 -1.56 18.46
CA GLY A 187 -27.80 -0.58 17.36
C GLY A 187 -26.72 0.51 17.26
N VAL A 188 -25.66 0.41 18.05
CA VAL A 188 -24.51 1.32 17.98
C VAL A 188 -23.34 0.60 17.32
N VAL A 189 -22.79 1.22 16.28
CA VAL A 189 -21.58 0.74 15.59
C VAL A 189 -20.34 1.27 16.29
N ARG A 190 -19.40 0.40 16.57
CA ARG A 190 -18.12 0.71 17.23
C ARG A 190 -16.97 0.02 16.52
N LEU A 191 -15.77 0.58 16.67
CA LEU A 191 -14.54 -0.06 16.23
C LEU A 191 -13.91 -0.83 17.39
N ASN A 192 -13.38 -2.01 17.07
CA ASN A 192 -12.64 -2.85 17.98
C ASN A 192 -11.21 -2.99 17.47
N LEU A 193 -10.26 -2.37 18.15
CA LEU A 193 -8.83 -2.45 17.81
C LEU A 193 -8.16 -3.73 18.35
N GLN A 194 -8.90 -4.56 19.10
CA GLN A 194 -8.43 -5.83 19.64
C GLN A 194 -9.34 -6.97 19.15
N PRO A 195 -9.36 -7.28 17.82
CA PRO A 195 -10.11 -8.40 17.28
C PRO A 195 -9.56 -9.74 17.80
N GLU A 196 -10.32 -10.84 17.61
CA GLU A 196 -9.91 -12.17 18.06
C GLU A 196 -8.66 -12.70 17.32
N ASP A 197 -8.43 -12.28 16.08
CA ASP A 197 -7.22 -12.61 15.32
C ASP A 197 -6.02 -11.84 15.90
N GLU A 198 -5.11 -12.57 16.55
CA GLU A 198 -3.92 -12.00 17.21
C GLU A 198 -3.00 -11.28 16.24
N LEU A 199 -2.87 -11.73 14.98
CA LEU A 199 -2.03 -11.08 13.97
C LEU A 199 -2.66 -9.75 13.53
N LEU A 200 -3.97 -9.74 13.38
CA LEU A 200 -4.70 -8.53 13.02
C LEU A 200 -4.67 -7.51 14.17
N ALA A 201 -4.87 -7.95 15.41
CA ALA A 201 -4.75 -7.11 16.60
C ALA A 201 -3.32 -6.54 16.74
N GLY A 202 -2.30 -7.38 16.52
CA GLY A 202 -0.90 -6.96 16.56
C GLY A 202 -0.57 -5.90 15.49
N MET A 203 -1.08 -6.07 14.28
CA MET A 203 -0.91 -5.10 13.19
C MET A 203 -1.62 -3.77 13.51
N LEU A 204 -2.85 -3.80 14.04
CA LEU A 204 -3.55 -2.59 14.47
C LEU A 204 -2.81 -1.88 15.61
N ALA A 205 -2.21 -2.63 16.55
CA ALA A 205 -1.39 -2.07 17.61
C ALA A 205 -0.12 -1.36 17.10
N VAL A 206 0.47 -1.80 15.99
CA VAL A 206 1.57 -1.07 15.32
C VAL A 206 1.09 0.31 14.84
N ILE A 207 -0.07 0.36 14.17
CA ILE A 207 -0.64 1.64 13.71
C ILE A 207 -1.02 2.53 14.90
N GLU A 208 -1.61 1.97 15.94
CA GLU A 208 -1.96 2.68 17.17
C GLU A 208 -0.71 3.25 17.86
N SER A 209 0.36 2.46 17.94
CA SER A 209 1.64 2.89 18.50
C SER A 209 2.25 4.06 17.72
N PHE A 210 2.11 4.08 16.41
CA PHE A 210 2.53 5.20 15.57
C PHE A 210 1.78 6.49 15.96
N VAL A 211 0.45 6.43 16.12
CA VAL A 211 -0.38 7.57 16.55
C VAL A 211 0.03 8.06 17.94
N ILE A 212 0.19 7.14 18.90
CA ILE A 212 0.58 7.49 20.28
C ILE A 212 2.01 8.08 20.33
N ASN A 213 2.92 7.59 19.50
CA ASN A 213 4.29 8.10 19.44
C ASN A 213 4.38 9.49 18.80
N ALA A 214 3.44 9.87 17.93
CA ALA A 214 3.34 11.23 17.41
C ALA A 214 3.15 12.27 18.55
N ARG A 215 2.49 11.89 19.64
CA ARG A 215 2.35 12.72 20.85
C ARG A 215 3.69 13.04 21.52
N LYS A 216 4.64 12.09 21.48
CA LYS A 216 5.94 12.21 22.20
C LYS A 216 6.97 12.97 21.39
N ASN A 217 6.86 12.97 20.06
CA ASN A 217 7.92 13.38 19.14
C ASN A 217 7.60 14.65 18.33
N ASP A 218 6.58 15.42 18.73
CA ASP A 218 6.13 16.62 18.00
C ASP A 218 5.75 16.33 16.54
N GLY A 219 5.24 15.11 16.30
CA GLY A 219 4.80 14.60 15.01
C GLY A 219 5.50 13.30 14.57
N ALA A 220 4.87 12.59 13.66
CA ALA A 220 5.38 11.35 13.09
C ALA A 220 5.14 11.31 11.57
N CYS A 221 6.16 10.91 10.80
CA CYS A 221 6.05 10.79 9.34
C CYS A 221 5.37 9.47 8.96
N PHE A 222 4.39 9.51 8.06
CA PHE A 222 3.71 8.29 7.60
C PHE A 222 4.66 7.32 6.87
N ALA A 223 5.78 7.79 6.29
CA ALA A 223 6.76 6.90 5.68
C ALA A 223 7.32 5.88 6.68
N ASP A 224 7.50 6.26 7.94
CA ASP A 224 8.00 5.37 8.98
C ASP A 224 6.97 4.26 9.28
N LEU A 225 5.68 4.61 9.39
CA LEU A 225 4.60 3.64 9.54
C LEU A 225 4.52 2.67 8.34
N TYR A 226 4.57 3.20 7.12
CA TYR A 226 4.53 2.37 5.92
C TYR A 226 5.73 1.41 5.86
N LYS A 227 6.92 1.87 6.26
CA LYS A 227 8.09 1.01 6.39
C LYS A 227 7.85 -0.11 7.40
N GLU A 228 7.29 0.19 8.57
CA GLU A 228 6.97 -0.83 9.58
C GLU A 228 5.94 -1.86 9.08
N LEU A 229 4.91 -1.43 8.36
CA LEU A 229 3.84 -2.30 7.88
C LEU A 229 4.21 -3.14 6.64
N THR A 230 5.29 -2.80 5.92
CA THR A 230 5.69 -3.46 4.67
C THR A 230 7.08 -4.10 4.72
N SER A 231 7.75 -4.06 5.86
CA SER A 231 9.15 -4.47 6.01
C SER A 231 9.27 -5.88 6.59
N ALA A 232 10.12 -6.69 5.97
CA ALA A 232 10.52 -7.98 6.52
C ALA A 232 11.23 -7.87 7.89
N GLU A 233 11.83 -6.71 8.21
CA GLU A 233 12.46 -6.44 9.50
C GLU A 233 11.44 -6.47 10.66
N GLN A 234 10.21 -6.06 10.39
CA GLN A 234 9.10 -6.06 11.34
C GLN A 234 8.20 -7.30 11.21
N HIS A 235 8.54 -8.22 10.32
CA HIS A 235 7.77 -9.42 10.00
C HIS A 235 6.33 -9.15 9.52
N ILE A 236 6.03 -7.94 9.07
CA ILE A 236 4.75 -7.53 8.51
C ILE A 236 4.92 -7.18 7.04
N GLY A 237 4.11 -7.80 6.19
CA GLY A 237 4.13 -7.60 4.74
C GLY A 237 2.76 -7.19 4.19
N LEU A 238 2.17 -6.13 4.75
CA LEU A 238 0.90 -5.62 4.26
C LEU A 238 1.06 -5.02 2.86
N ARG A 239 0.05 -5.26 2.02
CA ARG A 239 -0.04 -4.64 0.71
C ARG A 239 -0.63 -3.25 0.81
N LYS A 240 -0.18 -2.31 -0.04
CA LYS A 240 -0.66 -0.91 -0.07
C LYS A 240 -2.17 -0.78 -0.28
N GLY A 241 -2.81 -1.79 -0.90
CA GLY A 241 -4.26 -1.80 -1.01
C GLY A 241 -5.01 -1.89 0.31
N LEU A 242 -4.42 -2.53 1.34
CA LEU A 242 -5.04 -2.75 2.65
C LEU A 242 -4.71 -1.65 3.68
N ILE A 243 -3.50 -1.08 3.62
CA ILE A 243 -3.02 -0.12 4.62
C ILE A 243 -4.00 1.03 4.85
N PRO A 244 -4.57 1.69 3.82
CA PRO A 244 -5.53 2.78 3.98
C PRO A 244 -6.75 2.42 4.82
N ILE A 245 -7.24 1.18 4.73
CA ILE A 245 -8.41 0.72 5.49
C ILE A 245 -8.09 0.68 6.99
N TYR A 246 -7.02 -0.02 7.36
CA TYR A 246 -6.63 -0.19 8.77
C TYR A 246 -6.10 1.10 9.39
N LEU A 247 -5.41 1.92 8.59
CA LEU A 247 -5.05 3.27 9.00
C LEU A 247 -6.30 4.10 9.36
N SER A 248 -7.33 4.09 8.50
CA SER A 248 -8.58 4.82 8.75
C SER A 248 -9.33 4.30 9.99
N VAL A 249 -9.28 2.99 10.27
CA VAL A 249 -9.84 2.41 11.48
C VAL A 249 -9.20 3.01 12.73
N VAL A 250 -7.88 3.06 12.79
CA VAL A 250 -7.17 3.60 13.95
C VAL A 250 -7.33 5.12 14.03
N LEU A 251 -7.18 5.84 12.92
CA LEU A 251 -7.34 7.30 12.91
C LEU A 251 -8.74 7.73 13.34
N HIS A 252 -9.79 6.93 13.08
CA HIS A 252 -11.13 7.22 13.57
C HIS A 252 -11.20 7.30 15.09
N GLU A 253 -10.57 6.38 15.82
CA GLU A 253 -10.56 6.36 17.28
C GLU A 253 -9.87 7.60 17.87
N TYR A 254 -8.84 8.10 17.19
CA TYR A 254 -8.04 9.24 17.64
C TYR A 254 -8.41 10.58 16.95
N LYS A 255 -9.48 10.61 16.14
CA LYS A 255 -9.83 11.75 15.29
C LYS A 255 -9.95 13.12 15.99
N LYS A 256 -10.23 13.14 17.30
CA LYS A 256 -10.28 14.37 18.10
C LYS A 256 -8.90 14.87 18.51
N GLU A 257 -7.90 14.00 18.52
CA GLU A 257 -6.60 14.24 19.12
C GLU A 257 -5.48 14.35 18.08
N ILE A 258 -5.79 14.15 16.79
CA ILE A 258 -4.80 14.11 15.72
C ILE A 258 -5.08 15.13 14.63
N VAL A 259 -4.00 15.57 13.99
CA VAL A 259 -4.00 16.41 12.79
C VAL A 259 -3.06 15.83 11.79
N ILE A 260 -3.50 15.78 10.53
CA ILE A 260 -2.64 15.41 9.40
C ILE A 260 -2.17 16.69 8.74
N CYS A 261 -0.87 16.80 8.51
CA CYS A 261 -0.23 17.93 7.86
C CYS A 261 0.54 17.49 6.62
N ASP A 262 0.49 18.30 5.58
CA ASP A 262 1.39 18.27 4.45
C ASP A 262 2.39 19.43 4.53
N ARG A 263 3.17 19.66 3.46
CA ARG A 263 4.13 20.78 3.37
C ARG A 263 3.48 22.17 3.42
N TYR A 264 2.19 22.28 3.21
CA TYR A 264 1.46 23.54 3.19
C TYR A 264 0.70 23.80 4.49
N GLY A 265 0.60 22.82 5.36
CA GLY A 265 -0.08 22.88 6.65
C GLY A 265 -1.07 21.74 6.87
N GLN A 266 -2.06 22.02 7.69
CA GLN A 266 -3.08 21.02 8.04
C GLN A 266 -4.01 20.73 6.87
N ILE A 267 -4.30 19.45 6.67
CA ILE A 267 -5.28 18.96 5.69
C ILE A 267 -6.45 18.26 6.39
N THR A 268 -7.60 18.28 5.72
CA THR A 268 -8.81 17.58 6.22
C THR A 268 -8.65 16.06 6.09
N MET A 269 -8.92 15.34 7.17
CA MET A 269 -8.89 13.88 7.20
C MET A 269 -10.12 13.29 6.49
N ASN A 270 -9.94 12.90 5.24
CA ASN A 270 -10.96 12.28 4.39
C ASN A 270 -10.34 11.16 3.53
N ALA A 271 -11.16 10.48 2.73
CA ALA A 271 -10.70 9.37 1.88
C ALA A 271 -9.63 9.80 0.87
N ASP A 272 -9.71 11.02 0.33
CA ASP A 272 -8.74 11.54 -0.63
C ASP A 272 -7.39 11.82 0.05
N ALA A 273 -7.39 12.35 1.26
CA ALA A 273 -6.16 12.55 2.05
C ALA A 273 -5.49 11.22 2.38
N ILE A 274 -6.26 10.21 2.78
CA ILE A 274 -5.73 8.87 3.04
C ILE A 274 -5.15 8.23 1.76
N GLU A 275 -5.76 8.46 0.60
CA GLU A 275 -5.22 8.00 -0.69
C GLU A 275 -3.91 8.70 -1.05
N GLN A 276 -3.81 10.01 -0.82
CA GLN A 276 -2.57 10.77 -1.04
C GLN A 276 -1.44 10.30 -0.11
N ILE A 277 -1.75 10.02 1.16
CA ILE A 277 -0.80 9.43 2.11
C ILE A 277 -0.33 8.06 1.61
N ASN A 278 -1.24 7.22 1.10
CA ASN A 278 -0.89 5.91 0.57
C ASN A 278 0.01 5.99 -0.68
N ALA A 279 -0.19 7.00 -1.51
CA ALA A 279 0.65 7.23 -2.69
C ALA A 279 2.05 7.73 -2.32
N GLU A 280 2.14 8.73 -1.46
CA GLU A 280 3.38 9.41 -1.09
C GLU A 280 3.48 9.66 0.44
N PRO A 281 3.65 8.60 1.26
CA PRO A 281 3.58 8.71 2.71
C PRO A 281 4.65 9.63 3.32
N GLY A 282 5.76 9.85 2.62
CA GLY A 282 6.84 10.75 3.06
C GLY A 282 6.51 12.25 3.00
N LEU A 283 5.42 12.62 2.34
CA LEU A 283 4.98 14.03 2.25
C LEU A 283 4.03 14.44 3.40
N PHE A 284 3.60 13.48 4.23
CA PHE A 284 2.60 13.71 5.26
C PHE A 284 3.12 13.36 6.65
N THR A 285 2.70 14.15 7.60
CA THR A 285 2.99 13.95 9.03
C THR A 285 1.71 13.93 9.83
N LEU A 286 1.71 13.10 10.88
CA LEU A 286 0.68 13.07 11.90
C LEU A 286 1.17 13.86 13.10
N SER A 287 0.39 14.85 13.53
CA SER A 287 0.63 15.60 14.76
C SER A 287 -0.45 15.27 15.78
N TYR A 288 -0.09 15.22 17.06
CA TYR A 288 -1.02 14.94 18.15
C TYR A 288 -1.40 16.24 18.85
N ILE A 289 -2.69 16.45 19.05
CA ILE A 289 -3.23 17.57 19.81
C ILE A 289 -3.62 17.05 21.20
N ASP A 290 -3.06 17.63 22.25
CA ASP A 290 -3.46 17.30 23.61
C ASP A 290 -4.89 17.81 23.87
N TRP A 291 -5.87 16.89 23.70
CA TRP A 291 -7.29 17.21 23.88
C TRP A 291 -7.66 17.15 25.36
N ASN A 292 -8.30 18.18 25.85
CA ASN A 292 -8.74 18.27 27.24
C ASN A 292 -10.16 18.87 27.32
N PRO A 293 -10.87 18.76 28.46
CA PRO A 293 -12.23 19.28 28.63
C PRO A 293 -12.35 20.78 28.35
N GLU A 294 -11.34 21.59 28.67
CA GLU A 294 -11.34 23.03 28.41
C GLU A 294 -11.36 23.35 26.92
N LYS A 295 -10.59 22.58 26.12
CA LYS A 295 -10.61 22.72 24.67
C LYS A 295 -11.93 22.23 24.09
N GLU A 296 -12.50 21.17 24.63
CA GLU A 296 -13.80 20.66 24.19
C GLU A 296 -14.91 21.71 24.43
N GLU A 297 -14.94 22.33 25.60
CA GLU A 297 -15.88 23.42 25.94
C GLU A 297 -15.65 24.65 25.04
N TYR A 298 -14.39 25.01 24.77
CA TYR A 298 -14.05 26.11 23.89
C TYR A 298 -14.49 25.87 22.44
N ILE A 299 -14.25 24.68 21.91
CA ILE A 299 -14.70 24.33 20.56
C ILE A 299 -16.22 24.29 20.48
N ALA A 300 -16.91 23.75 21.46
CA ALA A 300 -18.38 23.75 21.52
C ALA A 300 -18.95 25.17 21.50
N ALA A 301 -18.34 26.09 22.24
CA ALA A 301 -18.75 27.50 22.23
C ALA A 301 -18.51 28.17 20.85
N LEU A 302 -17.44 27.81 20.17
CA LEU A 302 -17.20 28.29 18.81
C LEU A 302 -18.18 27.68 17.79
N GLU A 303 -18.51 26.38 17.90
CA GLU A 303 -19.55 25.74 17.09
C GLU A 303 -20.89 26.46 17.22
N GLU A 304 -21.28 26.83 18.44
CA GLU A 304 -22.49 27.60 18.69
C GLU A 304 -22.42 29.00 18.04
N ALA A 305 -21.31 29.69 18.25
CA ALA A 305 -21.10 31.06 17.74
C ALA A 305 -21.10 31.15 16.21
N PHE A 306 -20.60 30.13 15.52
CA PHE A 306 -20.50 30.06 14.05
C PHE A 306 -21.51 29.11 13.42
N SER A 307 -22.58 28.71 14.11
CA SER A 307 -23.57 27.73 13.66
C SER A 307 -24.26 28.11 12.36
N GLU A 308 -24.45 29.40 12.06
CA GLU A 308 -25.04 29.89 10.81
C GLU A 308 -24.18 29.59 9.58
N TYR A 309 -22.86 29.45 9.78
CA TYR A 309 -21.87 29.17 8.72
C TYR A 309 -21.45 27.71 8.68
N ALA A 310 -22.05 26.88 9.50
CA ALA A 310 -21.74 25.47 9.62
C ALA A 310 -22.08 24.70 8.32
N ILE A 311 -21.32 23.62 8.05
CA ILE A 311 -21.65 22.67 7.00
C ILE A 311 -22.64 21.64 7.54
N GLU A 312 -23.57 21.18 6.70
CA GLU A 312 -24.54 20.15 7.12
C GLU A 312 -23.90 18.79 7.43
N ASP A 313 -22.77 18.51 6.82
CA ASP A 313 -22.08 17.22 6.93
C ASP A 313 -20.97 17.28 8.00
N ARG A 314 -21.19 16.65 9.14
CA ARG A 314 -20.22 16.53 10.24
C ARG A 314 -19.26 15.37 10.00
N THR A 315 -18.55 15.38 8.87
CA THR A 315 -17.56 14.33 8.53
C THR A 315 -16.17 14.63 9.10
N THR A 316 -15.95 15.81 9.66
CA THR A 316 -14.63 16.28 10.10
C THR A 316 -14.49 16.28 11.61
N ALA A 317 -13.24 16.36 12.09
CA ALA A 317 -12.95 16.58 13.50
C ALA A 317 -13.60 17.90 14.01
N PRO A 318 -14.01 17.99 15.28
CA PRO A 318 -14.72 19.17 15.79
C PRO A 318 -14.04 20.51 15.51
N TYR A 319 -12.73 20.58 15.67
CA TYR A 319 -11.96 21.81 15.40
C TYR A 319 -11.88 22.14 13.88
N GLU A 320 -11.85 21.14 12.98
CA GLU A 320 -11.94 21.38 11.53
C GLU A 320 -13.28 21.92 11.12
N TYR A 321 -14.34 21.38 11.70
CA TYR A 321 -15.71 21.85 11.49
C TYR A 321 -15.84 23.33 11.83
N VAL A 322 -15.35 23.73 13.01
CA VAL A 322 -15.30 25.14 13.43
C VAL A 322 -14.43 25.98 12.51
N MET A 323 -13.26 25.49 12.14
CA MET A 323 -12.36 26.22 11.23
C MET A 323 -13.02 26.49 9.86
N ILE A 324 -13.77 25.54 9.33
CA ILE A 324 -14.51 25.71 8.07
C ILE A 324 -15.61 26.76 8.23
N ALA A 325 -16.37 26.70 9.33
CA ALA A 325 -17.41 27.67 9.63
C ALA A 325 -16.84 29.10 9.78
N MET A 326 -15.73 29.24 10.51
CA MET A 326 -15.04 30.53 10.65
C MET A 326 -14.50 31.06 9.31
N LYS A 327 -13.95 30.23 8.46
CA LYS A 327 -13.51 30.63 7.12
C LYS A 327 -14.67 31.13 6.26
N ARG A 328 -15.82 30.45 6.32
CA ARG A 328 -17.03 30.88 5.59
C ARG A 328 -17.52 32.23 6.11
N TRP A 329 -17.61 32.39 7.42
CA TRP A 329 -17.94 33.67 8.04
C TRP A 329 -16.97 34.80 7.57
N TYR A 330 -15.66 34.53 7.62
CA TYR A 330 -14.67 35.52 7.20
C TYR A 330 -14.81 35.91 5.71
N MET A 331 -15.07 34.97 4.84
CA MET A 331 -15.30 35.24 3.41
C MET A 331 -16.57 36.06 3.19
N ASP A 332 -17.63 35.77 3.93
CA ASP A 332 -18.89 36.52 3.86
C ASP A 332 -18.71 37.96 4.35
N CYS A 333 -17.98 38.16 5.43
CA CYS A 333 -17.61 39.49 5.91
C CYS A 333 -16.80 40.30 4.89
N LEU A 334 -15.89 39.67 4.14
CA LEU A 334 -15.10 40.36 3.12
C LEU A 334 -15.96 40.80 1.91
N LEU A 335 -16.96 40.02 1.53
CA LEU A 335 -17.91 40.38 0.47
C LEU A 335 -18.74 41.59 0.87
N TYR A 336 -19.21 41.66 2.10
CA TYR A 336 -19.96 42.82 2.62
C TYR A 336 -19.11 44.12 2.68
N THR A 337 -17.81 44.00 2.94
CA THR A 337 -16.92 45.18 2.98
C THR A 337 -16.54 45.68 1.60
N SER A 338 -16.54 44.83 0.56
CA SER A 338 -16.27 45.28 -0.82
C SER A 338 -17.47 45.98 -1.44
N ASP A 339 -18.70 45.54 -1.18
CA ASP A 339 -19.92 46.17 -1.69
C ASP A 339 -20.20 47.54 -1.00
N ALA A 340 -19.74 47.72 0.26
CA ALA A 340 -19.86 49.00 0.95
C ALA A 340 -18.82 50.06 0.54
N ALA A 341 -17.82 49.68 -0.23
CA ALA A 341 -16.80 50.61 -0.74
C ALA A 341 -17.13 51.16 -2.14
N ASP A 342 -18.17 50.60 -2.80
CA ASP A 342 -18.64 51.05 -4.12
C ASP A 342 -19.91 51.94 -4.07
N GLU A 343 -20.43 52.26 -2.85
CA GLU A 343 -21.40 53.33 -2.59
C GLU A 343 -20.71 54.60 -2.05
#